data_a42a8c31242a9e80d406ea0411e9eb40
#
_entry.id   a42a8c31242a9e80d406ea0411e9eb40
#
_cell.length_a   1.000
_cell.length_b   1.000
_cell.length_c   1.000
_cell.angle_alpha   90.00
_cell.angle_beta   90.00
_cell.angle_gamma   90.00
#
_symmetry.space_group_name_H-M   'P 1'
#
loop_
_entity.id
_entity.type
_entity.pdbx_description
1 polymer ?
#
loop_
_entity_poly.entity_id
_entity_poly.type
_entity_poly.pdbx_seq_one_letter_code
_entity_poly.pdbx_strand_id
1 'polypeptide(L)'
;MSAYDLILQGGTLYNPCAGTMELCDLAIKDGKIAAHGKNLNAADAETVMDVTGLIVSPGLIDMHCHVYPVFPYQMPDSLRTINAEEYMFRAGVTTAVDAGTTGWRNFGDFKENVIDATKVRVLAFIDMAAKGMHYPPSEQAVADINPEITPPLPHRSDVIVGVKSAHYWAKHEDADHPIWASIDGA
;
A
#
# COMPACT_ATOMS: atom_id res chain seq x y z
N MET A 1 -12.96 -33.12 -7.78
CA MET A 1 -12.39 -31.82 -7.35
C MET A 1 -12.88 -30.80 -8.35
N SER A 2 -13.40 -29.67 -7.87
CA SER A 2 -13.88 -28.59 -8.72
C SER A 2 -12.71 -27.96 -9.48
N ALA A 3 -12.94 -27.55 -10.72
CA ALA A 3 -11.92 -26.88 -11.54
C ALA A 3 -11.54 -25.51 -10.95
N TYR A 4 -12.51 -24.84 -10.31
CA TYR A 4 -12.37 -23.50 -9.74
C TYR A 4 -12.80 -23.48 -8.27
N ASP A 5 -12.22 -22.55 -7.50
CA ASP A 5 -12.63 -22.30 -6.11
C ASP A 5 -13.85 -21.38 -6.07
N LEU A 6 -13.86 -20.39 -6.97
CA LEU A 6 -14.92 -19.38 -7.06
C LEU A 6 -15.18 -18.98 -8.50
N ILE A 7 -16.46 -18.84 -8.85
CA ILE A 7 -16.88 -18.10 -10.05
C ILE A 7 -17.70 -16.88 -9.62
N LEU A 8 -17.33 -15.72 -10.12
CA LEU A 8 -18.12 -14.49 -10.10
C LEU A 8 -18.94 -14.47 -11.40
N GLN A 9 -20.28 -14.55 -11.30
CA GLN A 9 -21.15 -14.78 -12.45
C GLN A 9 -21.98 -13.52 -12.76
N GLY A 10 -22.04 -13.15 -14.05
CA GLY A 10 -22.95 -12.11 -14.55
C GLY A 10 -22.54 -10.67 -14.30
N GLY A 11 -21.30 -10.43 -13.86
CA GLY A 11 -20.79 -9.08 -13.59
C GLY A 11 -20.25 -8.35 -14.82
N THR A 12 -20.08 -7.05 -14.69
CA THR A 12 -19.34 -6.25 -15.68
C THR A 12 -17.87 -6.19 -15.26
N LEU A 13 -17.03 -6.96 -15.95
CA LEU A 13 -15.60 -7.03 -15.66
C LEU A 13 -14.87 -5.80 -16.22
N TYR A 14 -14.18 -5.08 -15.36
CA TYR A 14 -13.27 -4.00 -15.73
C TYR A 14 -11.83 -4.51 -15.77
N ASN A 15 -11.21 -4.43 -16.96
CA ASN A 15 -9.79 -4.71 -17.14
C ASN A 15 -9.02 -3.38 -17.31
N PRO A 16 -8.31 -2.91 -16.26
CA PRO A 16 -7.60 -1.63 -16.31
C PRO A 16 -6.42 -1.63 -17.29
N CYS A 17 -5.79 -2.78 -17.54
CA CYS A 17 -4.67 -2.87 -18.47
C CYS A 17 -5.10 -2.66 -19.92
N ALA A 18 -6.30 -3.14 -20.27
CA ALA A 18 -6.87 -2.99 -21.62
C ALA A 18 -7.80 -1.77 -21.71
N GLY A 19 -8.19 -1.19 -20.58
CA GLY A 19 -9.19 -0.11 -20.56
C GLY A 19 -10.57 -0.56 -20.99
N THR A 20 -10.90 -1.85 -20.86
CA THR A 20 -12.17 -2.42 -21.35
C THR A 20 -13.13 -2.74 -20.21
N MET A 21 -14.43 -2.69 -20.51
CA MET A 21 -15.50 -3.18 -19.66
C MET A 21 -16.37 -4.14 -20.48
N GLU A 22 -16.59 -5.33 -19.95
CA GLU A 22 -17.39 -6.34 -20.65
C GLU A 22 -18.21 -7.18 -19.66
N LEU A 23 -19.42 -7.58 -20.09
CA LEU A 23 -20.24 -8.51 -19.34
C LEU A 23 -19.64 -9.91 -19.49
N CYS A 24 -19.05 -10.43 -18.43
CA CYS A 24 -18.48 -11.78 -18.41
C CYS A 24 -18.33 -12.32 -16.99
N ASP A 25 -18.20 -13.63 -16.90
CA ASP A 25 -17.89 -14.32 -15.66
C ASP A 25 -16.39 -14.37 -15.44
N LEU A 26 -15.97 -14.47 -14.17
CA LEU A 26 -14.59 -14.57 -13.75
C LEU A 26 -14.42 -15.79 -12.85
N ALA A 27 -13.49 -16.68 -13.18
CA ALA A 27 -13.15 -17.84 -12.37
C ALA A 27 -11.82 -17.66 -11.65
N ILE A 28 -11.77 -18.06 -10.39
CA ILE A 28 -10.61 -17.99 -9.51
C ILE A 28 -10.23 -19.40 -9.06
N LYS A 29 -8.93 -19.70 -9.11
CA LYS A 29 -8.32 -20.92 -8.60
C LYS A 29 -7.02 -20.58 -7.89
N ASP A 30 -6.82 -21.12 -6.68
CA ASP A 30 -5.61 -20.92 -5.88
C ASP A 30 -5.23 -19.44 -5.73
N GLY A 31 -6.23 -18.57 -5.48
CA GLY A 31 -6.07 -17.13 -5.31
C GLY A 31 -5.69 -16.36 -6.58
N LYS A 32 -5.80 -16.97 -7.76
CA LYS A 32 -5.48 -16.35 -9.05
C LYS A 32 -6.65 -16.40 -10.00
N ILE A 33 -6.71 -15.44 -10.93
CA ILE A 33 -7.63 -15.47 -12.05
C ILE A 33 -7.23 -16.66 -12.94
N ALA A 34 -8.13 -17.65 -13.04
CA ALA A 34 -7.91 -18.86 -13.82
C ALA A 34 -8.57 -18.80 -15.20
N ALA A 35 -9.73 -18.15 -15.30
CA ALA A 35 -10.45 -17.97 -16.55
C ALA A 35 -11.39 -16.77 -16.48
N HIS A 36 -11.74 -16.22 -17.62
CA HIS A 36 -12.84 -15.29 -17.79
C HIS A 36 -13.57 -15.57 -19.13
N GLY A 37 -14.84 -15.27 -19.19
CA GLY A 37 -15.63 -15.51 -20.39
C GLY A 37 -17.12 -15.48 -20.11
N LYS A 38 -17.92 -15.68 -21.15
CA LYS A 38 -19.38 -15.77 -21.02
C LYS A 38 -19.81 -17.19 -20.67
N ASN A 39 -20.75 -17.32 -19.75
CA ASN A 39 -21.41 -18.58 -19.39
C ASN A 39 -20.42 -19.64 -18.89
N LEU A 40 -19.53 -19.30 -17.97
CA LEU A 40 -18.72 -20.31 -17.29
C LEU A 40 -19.66 -21.30 -16.56
N ASN A 41 -19.34 -22.58 -16.62
CA ASN A 41 -20.21 -23.59 -16.02
C ASN A 41 -20.12 -23.54 -14.49
N ALA A 42 -21.21 -23.18 -13.84
CA ALA A 42 -21.31 -23.08 -12.38
C ALA A 42 -20.95 -24.42 -11.66
N ALA A 43 -21.18 -25.56 -12.32
CA ALA A 43 -20.85 -26.87 -11.74
C ALA A 43 -19.32 -27.13 -11.62
N ASP A 44 -18.50 -26.32 -12.28
CA ASP A 44 -17.04 -26.45 -12.24
C ASP A 44 -16.42 -25.69 -11.04
N ALA A 45 -17.21 -24.98 -10.25
CA ALA A 45 -16.72 -24.22 -9.09
C ALA A 45 -17.21 -24.79 -7.76
N GLU A 46 -16.42 -24.60 -6.70
CA GLU A 46 -16.81 -24.89 -5.32
C GLU A 46 -17.84 -23.86 -4.83
N THR A 47 -17.66 -22.60 -5.21
CA THR A 47 -18.56 -21.51 -4.87
C THR A 47 -18.89 -20.70 -6.12
N VAL A 48 -20.16 -20.30 -6.23
CA VAL A 48 -20.61 -19.36 -7.27
C VAL A 48 -21.23 -18.14 -6.59
N MET A 49 -20.82 -16.97 -7.00
CA MET A 49 -21.37 -15.71 -6.52
C MET A 49 -22.03 -14.97 -7.68
N ASP A 50 -23.33 -14.72 -7.58
CA ASP A 50 -24.03 -13.87 -8.52
C ASP A 50 -23.66 -12.39 -8.26
N VAL A 51 -23.03 -11.79 -9.24
CA VAL A 51 -22.61 -10.38 -9.25
C VAL A 51 -23.28 -9.61 -10.40
N THR A 52 -24.45 -10.07 -10.82
CA THR A 52 -25.25 -9.43 -11.88
C THR A 52 -25.53 -7.97 -11.50
N GLY A 53 -25.25 -7.05 -12.43
CA GLY A 53 -25.41 -5.61 -12.22
C GLY A 53 -24.29 -4.93 -11.43
N LEU A 54 -23.30 -5.69 -10.97
CA LEU A 54 -22.14 -5.15 -10.28
C LEU A 54 -20.94 -5.03 -11.24
N ILE A 55 -20.03 -4.13 -10.89
CA ILE A 55 -18.71 -4.03 -11.54
C ILE A 55 -17.73 -4.92 -10.79
N VAL A 56 -17.07 -5.80 -11.51
CA VAL A 56 -15.96 -6.62 -11.01
C VAL A 56 -14.67 -5.98 -11.47
N SER A 57 -13.85 -5.55 -10.54
CA SER A 57 -12.56 -4.89 -10.80
C SER A 57 -11.46 -5.47 -9.91
N PRO A 58 -10.18 -5.27 -10.25
CA PRO A 58 -9.12 -5.44 -9.27
C PRO A 58 -9.40 -4.58 -8.03
N GLY A 59 -8.89 -5.01 -6.88
CA GLY A 59 -8.97 -4.22 -5.66
C GLY A 59 -8.35 -2.85 -5.84
N LEU A 60 -8.91 -1.83 -5.20
CA LEU A 60 -8.40 -0.47 -5.26
C LEU A 60 -7.04 -0.35 -4.57
N ILE A 61 -6.24 0.62 -5.01
CA ILE A 61 -4.95 0.95 -4.42
C ILE A 61 -5.05 2.34 -3.80
N ASP A 62 -4.85 2.44 -2.49
CA ASP A 62 -4.66 3.73 -1.81
C ASP A 62 -3.17 4.06 -1.80
N MET A 63 -2.79 5.09 -2.53
CA MET A 63 -1.38 5.48 -2.68
C MET A 63 -0.90 6.47 -1.62
N HIS A 64 -1.76 6.91 -0.69
CA HIS A 64 -1.39 7.87 0.34
C HIS A 64 -2.22 7.66 1.61
N CYS A 65 -1.77 6.77 2.46
CA CYS A 65 -2.36 6.54 3.77
C CYS A 65 -1.28 6.43 4.85
N HIS A 66 -1.72 6.28 6.09
CA HIS A 66 -0.85 6.09 7.25
C HIS A 66 -1.42 4.96 8.10
N VAL A 67 -0.73 3.81 8.11
CA VAL A 67 -1.22 2.58 8.74
C VAL A 67 -0.33 2.06 9.86
N TYR A 68 0.81 2.70 10.11
CA TYR A 68 1.63 2.39 11.28
C TYR A 68 1.12 3.13 12.51
N PRO A 69 0.72 2.44 13.58
CA PRO A 69 0.14 3.07 14.76
C PRO A 69 1.06 4.08 15.43
N VAL A 70 0.57 5.29 15.65
CA VAL A 70 1.26 6.33 16.40
C VAL A 70 0.75 6.28 17.85
N PHE A 71 1.42 5.58 18.75
CA PHE A 71 1.14 5.54 20.17
C PHE A 71 2.35 6.00 20.98
N PRO A 72 2.18 6.77 22.05
CA PRO A 72 1.00 7.42 22.60
C PRO A 72 0.83 8.90 22.20
N TYR A 73 1.58 9.39 21.22
CA TYR A 73 1.63 10.82 20.87
C TYR A 73 0.59 11.18 19.82
N GLN A 74 -0.67 11.23 20.24
CA GLN A 74 -1.68 11.96 19.48
C GLN A 74 -1.41 13.45 19.63
N MET A 75 -0.71 14.03 18.67
CA MET A 75 -0.61 15.49 18.62
C MET A 75 -1.94 16.06 18.11
N PRO A 76 -2.45 17.20 18.65
CA PRO A 76 -3.77 17.71 18.33
C PRO A 76 -4.04 17.94 16.83
N ASP A 77 -3.00 18.25 16.05
CA ASP A 77 -3.08 18.50 14.60
C ASP A 77 -2.24 17.51 13.80
N SER A 78 -1.95 16.34 14.34
CA SER A 78 -0.96 15.43 13.81
C SER A 78 -1.56 14.27 13.05
N LEU A 79 -0.67 13.56 12.39
CA LEU A 79 -0.85 12.33 11.67
C LEU A 79 -1.84 11.39 12.35
N ARG A 80 -2.96 11.15 11.71
CA ARG A 80 -3.93 10.14 12.11
C ARG A 80 -3.64 8.87 11.35
N THR A 81 -3.36 7.81 12.08
CA THR A 81 -3.17 6.49 11.50
C THR A 81 -4.42 5.66 11.64
N ILE A 82 -4.61 4.74 10.70
CA ILE A 82 -5.77 3.84 10.67
C ILE A 82 -5.31 2.39 10.73
N ASN A 83 -6.17 1.51 11.21
CA ASN A 83 -5.97 0.08 11.05
C ASN A 83 -6.27 -0.31 9.59
N ALA A 84 -5.28 -0.92 8.92
CA ALA A 84 -5.40 -1.23 7.49
C ALA A 84 -6.58 -2.16 7.21
N GLU A 85 -6.74 -3.27 7.94
CA GLU A 85 -7.82 -4.23 7.67
C GLU A 85 -9.20 -3.64 7.94
N GLU A 86 -9.32 -2.85 9.01
CA GLU A 86 -10.60 -2.30 9.43
C GLU A 86 -11.17 -1.29 8.43
N TYR A 87 -10.30 -0.48 7.82
CA TYR A 87 -10.73 0.60 6.93
C TYR A 87 -10.60 0.26 5.45
N MET A 88 -9.52 -0.38 5.04
CA MET A 88 -9.22 -0.58 3.61
C MET A 88 -10.20 -1.51 2.93
N PHE A 89 -10.49 -2.68 3.50
CA PHE A 89 -11.42 -3.63 2.88
C PHE A 89 -12.84 -3.09 2.75
N ARG A 90 -13.30 -2.27 3.69
CA ARG A 90 -14.62 -1.62 3.60
C ARG A 90 -14.73 -0.64 2.44
N ALA A 91 -13.60 -0.07 2.02
CA ALA A 91 -13.52 0.84 0.88
C ALA A 91 -13.16 0.12 -0.44
N GLY A 92 -13.03 -1.22 -0.43
CA GLY A 92 -12.60 -1.99 -1.60
C GLY A 92 -11.09 -1.86 -1.89
N VAL A 93 -10.32 -1.29 -0.96
CA VAL A 93 -8.87 -1.16 -1.09
C VAL A 93 -8.20 -2.45 -0.63
N THR A 94 -7.38 -3.04 -1.49
CA THR A 94 -6.63 -4.27 -1.22
C THR A 94 -5.13 -4.05 -1.14
N THR A 95 -4.65 -2.90 -1.63
CA THR A 95 -3.26 -2.47 -1.53
C THR A 95 -3.21 -1.05 -1.00
N ALA A 96 -2.45 -0.84 0.05
CA ALA A 96 -2.25 0.45 0.69
C ALA A 96 -0.77 0.84 0.63
N VAL A 97 -0.47 2.11 0.39
CA VAL A 97 0.90 2.63 0.41
C VAL A 97 1.02 3.61 1.57
N ASP A 98 1.73 3.22 2.61
CA ASP A 98 2.03 4.11 3.73
C ASP A 98 2.97 5.23 3.27
N ALA A 99 2.55 6.46 3.46
CA ALA A 99 3.24 7.63 2.91
C ALA A 99 4.26 8.23 3.89
N GLY A 100 5.18 7.41 4.40
CA GLY A 100 6.30 7.84 5.21
C GLY A 100 6.00 8.00 6.69
N THR A 101 5.05 7.22 7.23
CA THR A 101 4.85 7.19 8.69
C THR A 101 6.12 6.79 9.42
N THR A 102 6.93 5.92 8.81
CA THR A 102 8.20 5.46 9.38
C THR A 102 9.41 5.94 8.59
N GLY A 103 10.52 6.10 9.30
CA GLY A 103 11.85 6.22 8.73
C GLY A 103 12.69 4.97 8.99
N TRP A 104 13.96 5.05 8.65
CA TRP A 104 14.86 3.88 8.68
C TRP A 104 15.07 3.28 10.09
N ARG A 105 14.85 4.02 11.17
CA ARG A 105 15.01 3.52 12.54
C ARG A 105 13.86 2.66 13.04
N ASN A 106 12.64 2.92 12.59
CA ASN A 106 11.44 2.23 13.07
C ASN A 106 10.72 1.42 11.99
N PHE A 107 11.28 1.34 10.78
CA PHE A 107 10.69 0.57 9.70
C PHE A 107 10.63 -0.93 10.01
N GLY A 108 11.64 -1.48 10.72
CA GLY A 108 11.64 -2.89 11.12
C GLY A 108 10.43 -3.26 11.96
N ASP A 109 10.09 -2.43 12.95
CA ASP A 109 8.90 -2.61 13.78
C ASP A 109 7.60 -2.50 12.95
N PHE A 110 7.53 -1.54 12.05
CA PHE A 110 6.40 -1.40 11.12
C PHE A 110 6.24 -2.63 10.24
N LYS A 111 7.34 -3.13 9.69
CA LYS A 111 7.30 -4.33 8.85
C LYS A 111 6.77 -5.53 9.63
N GLU A 112 7.34 -5.82 10.77
CA GLU A 112 6.99 -7.00 11.58
C GLU A 112 5.55 -6.94 12.13
N ASN A 113 5.17 -5.80 12.69
CA ASN A 113 3.92 -5.69 13.45
C ASN A 113 2.71 -5.23 12.63
N VAL A 114 2.92 -4.72 11.43
CA VAL A 114 1.82 -4.25 10.56
C VAL A 114 1.89 -4.88 9.18
N ILE A 115 2.99 -4.69 8.44
CA ILE A 115 3.06 -5.12 7.03
C ILE A 115 2.91 -6.64 6.92
N ASP A 116 3.68 -7.37 7.71
CA ASP A 116 3.68 -8.85 7.68
C ASP A 116 2.49 -9.45 8.45
N ALA A 117 1.82 -8.68 9.30
CA ALA A 117 0.71 -9.13 10.12
C ALA A 117 -0.68 -8.91 9.50
N THR A 118 -0.81 -7.97 8.56
CA THR A 118 -2.10 -7.63 7.93
C THR A 118 -2.38 -8.45 6.67
N LYS A 119 -3.67 -8.65 6.36
CA LYS A 119 -4.12 -9.22 5.08
C LYS A 119 -4.17 -8.22 3.94
N VAL A 120 -4.16 -6.93 4.23
CA VAL A 120 -4.02 -5.86 3.23
C VAL A 120 -2.58 -5.88 2.74
N ARG A 121 -2.37 -5.84 1.43
CA ARG A 121 -1.02 -5.64 0.91
C ARG A 121 -0.56 -4.23 1.24
N VAL A 122 0.38 -4.09 2.17
CA VAL A 122 0.94 -2.80 2.54
C VAL A 122 2.31 -2.62 1.90
N LEU A 123 2.47 -1.52 1.17
CA LEU A 123 3.74 -0.98 0.68
C LEU A 123 4.05 0.30 1.43
N ALA A 124 5.26 0.81 1.34
CA ALA A 124 5.66 2.01 2.07
C ALA A 124 6.62 2.89 1.26
N PHE A 125 6.42 4.19 1.36
CA PHE A 125 7.52 5.14 1.21
C PHE A 125 8.27 5.22 2.54
N ILE A 126 9.59 5.19 2.49
CA ILE A 126 10.42 5.43 3.68
C ILE A 126 10.67 6.93 3.83
N ASP A 127 10.39 7.48 5.00
CA ASP A 127 10.72 8.89 5.26
C ASP A 127 12.24 9.08 5.36
N MET A 128 12.74 10.21 4.86
CA MET A 128 14.15 10.59 4.97
C MET A 128 14.60 10.77 6.42
N ALA A 129 13.69 11.24 7.28
CA ALA A 129 13.93 11.39 8.69
C ALA A 129 13.90 10.02 9.39
N ALA A 130 14.79 9.83 10.34
CA ALA A 130 15.06 8.54 10.97
C ALA A 130 13.81 7.84 11.55
N LYS A 131 12.86 8.60 12.11
CA LYS A 131 11.62 8.08 12.68
C LYS A 131 10.38 8.38 11.86
N GLY A 132 10.56 9.06 10.72
CA GLY A 132 9.47 9.45 9.85
C GLY A 132 8.45 10.36 10.51
N MET A 133 7.29 10.46 9.89
CA MET A 133 6.17 11.26 10.39
C MET A 133 5.60 10.76 11.72
N HIS A 134 5.95 9.55 12.14
CA HIS A 134 5.63 9.02 13.47
C HIS A 134 6.16 9.91 14.60
N TYR A 135 7.28 10.59 14.39
CA TYR A 135 7.88 11.49 15.35
C TYR A 135 8.29 12.82 14.69
N PRO A 136 7.40 13.80 14.62
CA PRO A 136 7.63 15.07 13.90
C PRO A 136 8.94 15.80 14.22
N PRO A 137 9.47 15.79 15.45
CA PRO A 137 10.78 16.41 15.71
C PRO A 137 11.93 15.78 14.90
N SER A 138 11.83 14.50 14.53
CA SER A 138 12.81 13.83 13.67
C SER A 138 12.87 14.45 12.27
N GLU A 139 11.72 14.87 11.74
CA GLU A 139 11.65 15.51 10.41
C GLU A 139 12.33 16.88 10.36
N GLN A 140 12.54 17.54 11.52
CA GLN A 140 13.21 18.84 11.61
C GLN A 140 14.70 18.73 11.98
N ALA A 141 15.16 17.53 12.37
CA ALA A 141 16.50 17.31 12.83
C ALA A 141 17.41 16.86 11.68
N VAL A 142 18.29 17.72 11.21
CA VAL A 142 19.29 17.38 10.14
C VAL A 142 20.06 16.12 10.47
N ALA A 143 20.39 15.92 11.75
CA ALA A 143 21.11 14.73 12.21
C ALA A 143 20.32 13.40 12.05
N ASP A 144 19.00 13.49 11.88
CA ASP A 144 18.15 12.35 11.65
C ASP A 144 17.94 12.04 10.15
N ILE A 145 18.39 12.92 9.25
CA ILE A 145 18.39 12.69 7.80
C ILE A 145 19.69 11.99 7.42
N ASN A 146 19.60 10.78 6.89
CA ASN A 146 20.77 10.02 6.52
C ASN A 146 20.74 9.58 5.05
N PRO A 147 21.48 10.29 4.17
CA PRO A 147 21.48 10.00 2.74
C PRO A 147 22.25 8.71 2.35
N GLU A 148 23.00 8.13 3.27
CA GLU A 148 23.69 6.87 3.03
C GLU A 148 22.79 5.66 3.31
N ILE A 149 21.79 5.82 4.18
CA ILE A 149 20.90 4.74 4.60
C ILE A 149 19.58 4.78 3.80
N THR A 150 18.92 5.94 3.74
CA THR A 150 17.55 6.03 3.27
C THR A 150 17.40 5.72 1.77
N PRO A 151 18.15 6.33 0.84
CA PRO A 151 17.96 6.10 -0.59
C PRO A 151 18.19 4.66 -1.06
N PRO A 152 19.14 3.89 -0.50
CA PRO A 152 19.34 2.49 -0.90
C PRO A 152 18.23 1.53 -0.45
N LEU A 153 17.37 1.91 0.51
CA LEU A 153 16.37 1.00 1.07
C LEU A 153 15.32 0.53 0.05
N PRO A 154 14.75 1.37 -0.83
CA PRO A 154 13.84 0.91 -1.86
C PRO A 154 14.43 -0.18 -2.76
N HIS A 155 15.70 -0.09 -3.10
CA HIS A 155 16.39 -1.08 -3.94
C HIS A 155 16.69 -2.41 -3.24
N ARG A 156 16.51 -2.48 -1.91
CA ARG A 156 16.80 -3.66 -1.08
C ARG A 156 15.56 -4.26 -0.44
N SER A 157 14.40 -3.74 -0.76
CA SER A 157 13.14 -4.12 -0.15
C SER A 157 12.08 -4.42 -1.21
N ASP A 158 11.25 -5.40 -0.95
CA ASP A 158 10.07 -5.75 -1.73
C ASP A 158 8.82 -4.96 -1.33
N VAL A 159 8.90 -4.19 -0.26
CA VAL A 159 7.78 -3.42 0.29
C VAL A 159 8.04 -1.91 0.32
N ILE A 160 9.30 -1.45 0.31
CA ILE A 160 9.62 -0.02 0.21
C ILE A 160 9.66 0.36 -1.26
N VAL A 161 8.76 1.26 -1.67
CA VAL A 161 8.59 1.63 -3.09
C VAL A 161 9.16 3.01 -3.44
N GLY A 162 9.71 3.71 -2.48
CA GLY A 162 10.35 5.01 -2.70
C GLY A 162 10.66 5.73 -1.39
N VAL A 163 11.09 6.97 -1.52
CA VAL A 163 11.46 7.85 -0.41
C VAL A 163 10.43 8.97 -0.26
N LYS A 164 10.15 9.36 0.97
CA LYS A 164 9.25 10.44 1.35
C LYS A 164 10.03 11.56 2.00
N SER A 165 9.74 12.79 1.60
CA SER A 165 9.98 13.99 2.39
C SER A 165 8.63 14.58 2.77
N ALA A 166 8.40 14.80 4.05
CA ALA A 166 7.21 15.45 4.55
C ALA A 166 7.62 16.76 5.26
N HIS A 167 6.93 17.31 6.09
CA HIS A 167 6.93 18.54 6.89
C HIS A 167 8.29 19.21 7.21
N TYR A 168 9.35 19.01 6.41
CA TYR A 168 10.60 19.72 6.59
C TYR A 168 10.50 21.12 5.97
N TRP A 169 10.54 22.15 6.78
CA TRP A 169 10.39 23.56 6.37
C TRP A 169 11.55 24.49 6.71
N ALA A 170 12.67 23.93 7.16
CA ALA A 170 13.88 24.75 7.30
C ALA A 170 14.38 25.22 5.92
N LYS A 171 14.98 26.38 5.85
CA LYS A 171 15.55 26.92 4.60
C LYS A 171 16.71 26.05 4.14
N HIS A 172 16.64 25.59 2.90
CA HIS A 172 17.68 24.77 2.26
C HIS A 172 18.50 25.62 1.30
N GLU A 173 19.20 26.61 1.81
CA GLU A 173 20.09 27.43 0.97
C GLU A 173 21.45 26.76 0.76
N ASP A 174 21.73 25.68 1.49
CA ASP A 174 22.98 24.92 1.42
C ASP A 174 22.82 23.75 0.44
N ALA A 175 23.62 23.75 -0.63
CA ALA A 175 23.63 22.68 -1.62
C ALA A 175 24.12 21.34 -1.04
N ASP A 176 24.85 21.36 0.06
CA ASP A 176 25.38 20.16 0.73
C ASP A 176 24.41 19.60 1.79
N HIS A 177 23.19 20.15 1.87
CA HIS A 177 22.23 19.68 2.85
C HIS A 177 21.83 18.23 2.60
N PRO A 178 21.82 17.34 3.64
CA PRO A 178 21.55 15.90 3.49
C PRO A 178 20.24 15.55 2.78
N ILE A 179 19.25 16.45 2.80
CA ILE A 179 17.98 16.23 2.10
C ILE A 179 18.16 16.09 0.59
N TRP A 180 19.06 16.88 -0.03
CA TRP A 180 19.31 16.81 -1.46
C TRP A 180 19.96 15.48 -1.84
N ALA A 181 20.95 15.03 -1.08
CA ALA A 181 21.55 13.72 -1.30
C ALA A 181 20.56 12.57 -1.12
N SER A 182 19.57 12.72 -0.22
CA SER A 182 18.51 11.72 -0.02
C SER A 182 17.49 11.72 -1.17
N ILE A 183 17.25 12.86 -1.82
CA ILE A 183 16.38 12.95 -2.99
C ILE A 183 17.09 12.41 -4.24
N ASP A 184 18.33 12.81 -4.45
CA ASP A 184 19.11 12.43 -5.63
C ASP A 184 19.46 10.94 -5.65
N GLY A 185 19.51 10.30 -4.48
CA GLY A 185 19.81 8.87 -4.33
C GLY A 185 18.59 7.94 -4.37
N ALA A 186 17.38 8.49 -4.44
CA ALA A 186 16.13 7.71 -4.44
C ALA A 186 15.65 7.37 -5.85
#